data_2161b496c6d477d0a09deca4aaab91e5
#
_entry.id   2161b496c6d477d0a09deca4aaab91e5
#
_cell.length_a   1.000
_cell.length_b   1.000
_cell.length_c   1.000
_cell.angle_alpha   90.00
_cell.angle_beta   90.00
_cell.angle_gamma   90.00
#
_symmetry.space_group_name_H-M   'P 1'
#
loop_
_entity.id
_entity.type
_entity.pdbx_description
1 polymer ?
#
loop_
_entity_poly.entity_id
_entity_poly.type
_entity_poly.pdbx_seq_one_letter_code
_entity_poly.pdbx_strand_id
1 'polypeptide(L)'
;PAVNNLAAFKKAGKESIFLAPLSGSINGSGNAIVVPIDSKVTSLKELKGQTISVPFASTAHGLLLRAIQAEGWQLDKDIKVIAQAPEVAGPALKSHKIAAHADFVPFGELFAYQGFAKKIYDGSQAKSPTFHGSLASKDYAQQHPEVIKAYLQATIEANRLIQEQPEKYSELIAEKTGIPAEVVYLFHGPLGLQTRDLTWKPEYRKATQIAIDTLKVLGKNDGTLDVNKFIDDQYIKDAFQASGLNYSQQLADYTKSPLVANDALTGQPIKTFDRVTQIWVTGEEKVRSYETPEHAFSDLKKIQANGKTVRVVYSQDHQSDIKLLANLAWYATDKAGQIQAFLLKDDAEKWAKQQGGKVYDFKAIQLVTQS
;
A
#
# COMPACT_ATOMS: atom_id res chain seq x y z
N PRO A 1 -2.47 -14.52 -2.02
CA PRO A 1 -3.44 -15.48 -1.44
C PRO A 1 -4.47 -16.00 -2.44
N ALA A 2 -5.11 -15.13 -3.25
CA ALA A 2 -6.19 -15.54 -4.16
C ALA A 2 -5.75 -16.59 -5.20
N VAL A 3 -4.59 -16.37 -5.85
CA VAL A 3 -4.06 -17.33 -6.85
C VAL A 3 -3.65 -18.64 -6.19
N ASN A 4 -3.16 -18.63 -4.94
CA ASN A 4 -2.90 -19.86 -4.19
C ASN A 4 -4.18 -20.65 -3.94
N ASN A 5 -5.28 -19.97 -3.58
CA ASN A 5 -6.57 -20.60 -3.39
C ASN A 5 -7.09 -21.20 -4.69
N LEU A 6 -6.94 -20.52 -5.83
CA LEU A 6 -7.28 -21.04 -7.15
C LEU A 6 -6.52 -22.34 -7.45
N ALA A 7 -5.21 -22.36 -7.20
CA ALA A 7 -4.40 -23.55 -7.41
C ALA A 7 -4.85 -24.73 -6.52
N ALA A 8 -5.15 -24.46 -5.23
CA ALA A 8 -5.62 -25.46 -4.30
C ALA A 8 -7.02 -26.01 -4.69
N PHE A 9 -7.94 -25.15 -5.08
CA PHE A 9 -9.27 -25.56 -5.53
C PHE A 9 -9.20 -26.41 -6.81
N LYS A 10 -8.38 -26.00 -7.78
CA LYS A 10 -8.16 -26.77 -9.00
C LYS A 10 -7.62 -28.17 -8.68
N LYS A 11 -6.65 -28.28 -7.79
CA LYS A 11 -6.11 -29.56 -7.34
C LYS A 11 -7.17 -30.42 -6.66
N ALA A 12 -8.15 -29.83 -5.99
CA ALA A 12 -9.30 -30.50 -5.38
C ALA A 12 -10.45 -30.79 -6.39
N GLY A 13 -10.25 -30.57 -7.68
CA GLY A 13 -11.26 -30.78 -8.74
C GLY A 13 -12.38 -29.73 -8.74
N LYS A 14 -12.16 -28.56 -8.11
CA LYS A 14 -13.13 -27.46 -8.05
C LYS A 14 -12.63 -26.29 -8.91
N GLU A 15 -13.55 -25.70 -9.66
CA GLU A 15 -13.24 -24.49 -10.44
C GLU A 15 -13.69 -23.23 -9.70
N SER A 16 -12.85 -22.22 -9.70
CA SER A 16 -13.14 -20.90 -9.17
C SER A 16 -12.87 -19.83 -10.20
N ILE A 17 -13.58 -18.73 -10.10
CA ILE A 17 -13.42 -17.56 -10.96
C ILE A 17 -13.13 -16.32 -10.14
N PHE A 18 -12.34 -15.41 -10.70
CA PHE A 18 -12.22 -14.04 -10.23
C PHE A 18 -13.39 -13.22 -10.77
N LEU A 19 -14.16 -12.64 -9.87
CA LEU A 19 -15.28 -11.78 -10.17
C LEU A 19 -14.85 -10.34 -10.44
N ALA A 20 -14.08 -9.79 -9.51
CA ALA A 20 -13.62 -8.41 -9.56
C ALA A 20 -12.40 -8.18 -8.68
N PRO A 21 -11.54 -7.19 -8.99
CA PRO A 21 -10.67 -6.56 -8.01
C PRO A 21 -11.52 -5.84 -6.95
N LEU A 22 -10.98 -5.65 -5.75
CA LEU A 22 -11.61 -4.88 -4.68
C LEU A 22 -10.81 -3.62 -4.37
N SER A 23 -9.51 -3.78 -4.27
CA SER A 23 -8.54 -2.70 -4.10
C SER A 23 -7.18 -3.17 -4.60
N GLY A 24 -6.38 -2.24 -5.05
CA GLY A 24 -5.07 -2.58 -5.56
C GLY A 24 -4.08 -1.43 -5.56
N SER A 25 -2.84 -1.79 -5.78
CA SER A 25 -1.72 -0.88 -5.91
C SER A 25 -1.09 -1.09 -7.28
N ILE A 26 -1.43 -0.22 -8.21
CA ILE A 26 -0.94 -0.29 -9.60
C ILE A 26 0.57 -0.06 -9.65
N ASN A 27 1.09 0.83 -8.82
CA ASN A 27 2.51 1.09 -8.69
C ASN A 27 3.27 0.02 -7.89
N GLY A 28 2.57 -0.91 -7.22
CA GLY A 28 3.17 -2.02 -6.49
C GLY A 28 3.42 -1.78 -4.99
N SER A 29 3.05 -0.64 -4.43
CA SER A 29 3.28 -0.30 -3.00
C SER A 29 2.53 -1.19 -1.98
N GLY A 30 1.76 -2.17 -2.44
CA GLY A 30 1.00 -3.10 -1.59
C GLY A 30 1.83 -4.19 -0.89
N ASN A 31 3.11 -4.33 -1.21
CA ASN A 31 4.05 -5.20 -0.50
C ASN A 31 5.23 -4.38 0.01
N ALA A 32 5.78 -4.75 1.15
CA ALA A 32 6.86 -4.01 1.79
C ALA A 32 7.97 -4.95 2.31
N ILE A 33 9.19 -4.45 2.36
CA ILE A 33 10.27 -5.02 3.17
C ILE A 33 10.54 -4.05 4.31
N VAL A 34 10.44 -4.55 5.53
CA VAL A 34 10.65 -3.79 6.77
C VAL A 34 11.83 -4.35 7.55
N VAL A 35 12.51 -3.46 8.27
CA VAL A 35 13.59 -3.78 9.22
C VAL A 35 13.22 -3.27 10.61
N PRO A 36 13.86 -3.75 11.69
CA PRO A 36 13.67 -3.16 13.02
C PRO A 36 13.86 -1.64 13.00
N ILE A 37 13.08 -0.93 13.82
CA ILE A 37 13.08 0.56 13.84
C ILE A 37 14.46 1.14 14.15
N ASP A 38 15.23 0.49 15.01
CA ASP A 38 16.57 0.86 15.43
C ASP A 38 17.68 0.34 14.50
N SER A 39 17.33 -0.42 13.45
CA SER A 39 18.28 -0.88 12.44
C SER A 39 18.92 0.31 11.71
N LYS A 40 20.21 0.22 11.44
CA LYS A 40 20.92 1.20 10.59
C LYS A 40 20.68 0.99 9.10
N VAL A 41 20.09 -0.15 8.72
CA VAL A 41 19.76 -0.49 7.34
C VAL A 41 18.71 0.48 6.78
N THR A 42 18.98 1.07 5.63
CA THR A 42 18.11 2.02 4.92
C THR A 42 17.81 1.60 3.49
N SER A 43 18.49 0.54 3.00
CA SER A 43 18.30 0.03 1.64
C SER A 43 18.37 -1.50 1.60
N LEU A 44 17.79 -2.09 0.54
CA LEU A 44 17.84 -3.53 0.31
C LEU A 44 19.28 -4.07 0.22
N LYS A 45 20.18 -3.32 -0.40
CA LYS A 45 21.58 -3.75 -0.64
C LYS A 45 22.33 -4.05 0.65
N GLU A 46 22.01 -3.36 1.73
CA GLU A 46 22.62 -3.54 3.05
C GLU A 46 22.19 -4.85 3.76
N LEU A 47 21.17 -5.54 3.19
CA LEU A 47 20.71 -6.84 3.72
C LEU A 47 21.49 -8.03 3.14
N LYS A 48 22.49 -7.82 2.29
CA LYS A 48 23.32 -8.92 1.78
C LYS A 48 23.99 -9.68 2.92
N GLY A 49 23.93 -11.01 2.88
CA GLY A 49 24.42 -11.87 3.95
C GLY A 49 23.49 -12.06 5.14
N GLN A 50 22.34 -11.39 5.16
CA GLN A 50 21.39 -11.43 6.27
C GLN A 50 20.26 -12.46 6.04
N THR A 51 19.41 -12.63 7.07
CA THR A 51 18.20 -13.45 7.00
C THR A 51 16.97 -12.56 6.87
N ILE A 52 16.17 -12.79 5.83
CA ILE A 52 14.89 -12.16 5.59
C ILE A 52 13.79 -13.22 5.74
N SER A 53 12.74 -12.91 6.47
CA SER A 53 11.55 -13.76 6.50
C SER A 53 10.45 -13.24 5.59
N VAL A 54 9.56 -14.15 5.17
CA VAL A 54 8.42 -13.82 4.30
C VAL A 54 7.34 -14.90 4.42
N PRO A 55 6.05 -14.59 4.34
CA PRO A 55 5.02 -15.60 4.17
C PRO A 55 5.18 -16.28 2.81
N PHE A 56 5.54 -17.57 2.80
CA PHE A 56 5.82 -18.30 1.56
C PHE A 56 4.59 -18.38 0.64
N ALA A 57 4.84 -18.33 -0.67
CA ALA A 57 3.85 -18.35 -1.72
C ALA A 57 2.85 -17.16 -1.66
N SER A 58 3.20 -16.09 -0.95
CA SER A 58 2.46 -14.82 -0.94
C SER A 58 2.92 -13.89 -2.07
N THR A 59 2.21 -12.79 -2.27
CA THR A 59 2.65 -11.72 -3.18
C THR A 59 3.95 -11.07 -2.71
N ALA A 60 4.15 -10.98 -1.40
CA ALA A 60 5.42 -10.49 -0.83
C ALA A 60 6.59 -11.43 -1.11
N HIS A 61 6.36 -12.75 -1.13
CA HIS A 61 7.40 -13.70 -1.56
C HIS A 61 7.80 -13.47 -3.01
N GLY A 62 6.84 -13.28 -3.91
CA GLY A 62 7.12 -12.94 -5.29
C GLY A 62 7.88 -11.61 -5.44
N LEU A 63 7.54 -10.60 -4.65
CA LEU A 63 8.30 -9.34 -4.59
C LEU A 63 9.74 -9.59 -4.16
N LEU A 64 9.94 -10.30 -3.05
CA LEU A 64 11.28 -10.56 -2.50
C LEU A 64 12.17 -11.32 -3.49
N LEU A 65 11.63 -12.34 -4.16
CA LEU A 65 12.37 -13.08 -5.19
C LEU A 65 12.81 -12.17 -6.34
N ARG A 66 11.94 -11.27 -6.81
CA ARG A 66 12.30 -10.30 -7.86
C ARG A 66 13.34 -9.29 -7.39
N ALA A 67 13.21 -8.81 -6.16
CA ALA A 67 14.18 -7.89 -5.56
C ALA A 67 15.56 -8.54 -5.45
N ILE A 68 15.63 -9.78 -4.98
CA ILE A 68 16.87 -10.58 -4.92
C ILE A 68 17.48 -10.77 -6.31
N GLN A 69 16.66 -11.11 -7.30
CA GLN A 69 17.09 -11.26 -8.69
C GLN A 69 17.63 -9.96 -9.29
N ALA A 70 16.96 -8.82 -9.01
CA ALA A 70 17.39 -7.51 -9.50
C ALA A 70 18.76 -7.09 -8.93
N GLU A 71 19.09 -7.50 -7.71
CA GLU A 71 20.41 -7.30 -7.10
C GLU A 71 21.45 -8.32 -7.59
N GLY A 72 21.06 -9.29 -8.42
CA GLY A 72 21.95 -10.37 -8.88
C GLY A 72 22.36 -11.36 -7.78
N TRP A 73 21.56 -11.45 -6.71
CA TRP A 73 21.88 -12.32 -5.58
C TRP A 73 21.37 -13.74 -5.77
N GLN A 74 22.08 -14.68 -5.14
CA GLN A 74 21.73 -16.08 -5.07
C GLN A 74 21.15 -16.42 -3.70
N LEU A 75 20.00 -17.12 -3.69
CA LEU A 75 19.40 -17.65 -2.45
C LEU A 75 20.40 -18.61 -1.77
N ASP A 76 20.38 -18.59 -0.44
CA ASP A 76 21.22 -19.39 0.46
C ASP A 76 22.74 -19.12 0.37
N LYS A 77 23.16 -18.25 -0.56
CA LYS A 77 24.54 -17.79 -0.68
C LYS A 77 24.69 -16.32 -0.30
N ASP A 78 23.96 -15.44 -0.99
CA ASP A 78 24.02 -14.00 -0.78
C ASP A 78 22.97 -13.50 0.21
N ILE A 79 21.90 -14.26 0.39
CA ILE A 79 20.78 -13.95 1.29
C ILE A 79 20.06 -15.22 1.70
N LYS A 80 19.65 -15.29 2.96
CA LYS A 80 18.83 -16.39 3.48
C LYS A 80 17.37 -15.96 3.58
N VAL A 81 16.48 -16.76 2.97
CA VAL A 81 15.02 -16.52 3.03
C VAL A 81 14.34 -17.62 3.82
N ILE A 82 13.58 -17.25 4.84
CA ILE A 82 12.85 -18.19 5.70
C ILE A 82 11.34 -17.92 5.69
N ALA A 83 10.55 -18.97 5.88
CA ALA A 83 9.10 -18.86 5.96
C ALA A 83 8.66 -18.39 7.36
N GLN A 84 7.96 -17.27 7.42
CA GLN A 84 7.27 -16.81 8.64
C GLN A 84 5.98 -16.09 8.28
N ALA A 85 4.92 -16.38 9.03
CA ALA A 85 3.69 -15.60 9.00
C ALA A 85 3.88 -14.27 9.77
N PRO A 86 3.07 -13.24 9.51
CA PRO A 86 3.21 -11.93 10.15
C PRO A 86 3.22 -11.96 11.67
N GLU A 87 2.39 -12.84 12.26
CA GLU A 87 2.24 -12.98 13.70
C GLU A 87 3.54 -13.49 14.38
N VAL A 88 4.35 -14.23 13.66
CA VAL A 88 5.66 -14.73 14.12
C VAL A 88 6.75 -13.73 13.79
N ALA A 89 6.66 -13.08 12.64
CA ALA A 89 7.67 -12.14 12.16
C ALA A 89 7.77 -10.87 13.02
N GLY A 90 6.64 -10.32 13.50
CA GLY A 90 6.63 -9.14 14.35
C GLY A 90 7.51 -9.31 15.61
N PRO A 91 7.29 -10.33 16.45
CA PRO A 91 8.19 -10.64 17.58
C PRO A 91 9.65 -10.91 17.18
N ALA A 92 9.87 -11.57 16.03
CA ALA A 92 11.20 -11.88 15.54
C ALA A 92 11.98 -10.62 15.11
N LEU A 93 11.31 -9.63 14.50
CA LEU A 93 11.87 -8.32 14.21
C LEU A 93 12.24 -7.57 15.50
N LYS A 94 11.31 -7.49 16.46
CA LYS A 94 11.53 -6.83 17.75
C LYS A 94 12.73 -7.39 18.51
N SER A 95 12.97 -8.70 18.41
CA SER A 95 14.06 -9.39 19.09
C SER A 95 15.33 -9.55 18.24
N HIS A 96 15.37 -8.92 17.06
CA HIS A 96 16.50 -9.01 16.12
C HIS A 96 16.89 -10.44 15.69
N LYS A 97 15.95 -11.39 15.74
CA LYS A 97 16.16 -12.77 15.26
C LYS A 97 16.19 -12.86 13.75
N ILE A 98 15.62 -11.89 13.07
CA ILE A 98 15.67 -11.69 11.63
C ILE A 98 16.10 -10.24 11.34
N ALA A 99 16.82 -10.04 10.25
CA ALA A 99 17.26 -8.70 9.85
C ALA A 99 16.15 -7.90 9.19
N ALA A 100 15.25 -8.59 8.47
CA ALA A 100 14.14 -7.98 7.75
C ALA A 100 12.97 -8.97 7.59
N HIS A 101 11.80 -8.42 7.28
CA HIS A 101 10.61 -9.16 6.92
C HIS A 101 9.96 -8.55 5.69
N ALA A 102 9.64 -9.38 4.70
CA ALA A 102 8.84 -8.98 3.57
C ALA A 102 7.38 -9.41 3.80
N ASP A 103 6.43 -8.49 3.65
CA ASP A 103 5.02 -8.82 3.86
C ASP A 103 4.09 -8.04 2.92
N PHE A 104 2.85 -8.53 2.85
CA PHE A 104 1.76 -7.89 2.14
C PHE A 104 0.94 -7.00 3.08
N VAL A 105 0.07 -6.19 2.49
CA VAL A 105 -0.81 -5.30 3.26
C VAL A 105 -1.67 -6.07 4.28
N PRO A 106 -1.87 -5.52 5.48
CA PRO A 106 -1.40 -4.21 5.96
C PRO A 106 -0.10 -4.27 6.79
N PHE A 107 0.57 -5.41 6.85
CA PHE A 107 1.53 -5.73 7.91
C PHE A 107 2.79 -4.86 7.92
N GLY A 108 3.36 -4.52 6.75
CA GLY A 108 4.52 -3.63 6.71
C GLY A 108 4.25 -2.28 7.36
N GLU A 109 3.16 -1.64 6.97
CA GLU A 109 2.74 -0.35 7.50
C GLU A 109 2.20 -0.45 8.94
N LEU A 110 1.54 -1.55 9.28
CA LEU A 110 1.08 -1.80 10.65
C LEU A 110 2.25 -1.89 11.62
N PHE A 111 3.30 -2.63 11.28
CA PHE A 111 4.50 -2.74 12.10
C PHE A 111 5.23 -1.40 12.23
N ALA A 112 5.26 -0.63 11.14
CA ALA A 112 5.81 0.72 11.14
C ALA A 112 4.99 1.69 12.02
N TYR A 113 3.66 1.66 11.90
CA TYR A 113 2.76 2.45 12.74
C TYR A 113 2.86 2.09 14.23
N GLN A 114 3.02 0.81 14.55
CA GLN A 114 3.24 0.32 15.90
C GLN A 114 4.63 0.69 16.46
N GLY A 115 5.50 1.30 15.68
CA GLY A 115 6.75 1.90 16.11
C GLY A 115 7.91 0.93 16.30
N PHE A 116 7.83 -0.31 15.84
CA PHE A 116 8.94 -1.26 15.99
C PHE A 116 9.63 -1.66 14.67
N ALA A 117 9.12 -1.20 13.53
CA ALA A 117 9.71 -1.44 12.22
C ALA A 117 9.70 -0.17 11.36
N LYS A 118 10.52 -0.17 10.32
CA LYS A 118 10.51 0.84 9.26
C LYS A 118 10.64 0.18 7.89
N LYS A 119 9.96 0.74 6.91
CA LYS A 119 9.98 0.26 5.52
C LYS A 119 11.24 0.77 4.81
N ILE A 120 11.92 -0.11 4.10
CA ILE A 120 13.14 0.20 3.34
C ILE A 120 13.02 -0.17 1.85
N TYR A 121 11.94 -0.85 1.47
CA TYR A 121 11.67 -1.29 0.10
C TYR A 121 10.20 -1.60 -0.06
N ASP A 122 9.65 -1.37 -1.24
CA ASP A 122 8.31 -1.84 -1.59
C ASP A 122 8.21 -2.23 -3.07
N GLY A 123 7.02 -2.68 -3.48
CA GLY A 123 6.80 -3.13 -4.84
C GLY A 123 6.89 -2.04 -5.90
N SER A 124 6.94 -0.75 -5.54
CA SER A 124 7.12 0.35 -6.49
C SER A 124 8.51 0.32 -7.12
N GLN A 125 9.55 -0.05 -6.35
CA GLN A 125 10.90 -0.25 -6.88
C GLN A 125 10.97 -1.41 -7.88
N ALA A 126 10.18 -2.48 -7.64
CA ALA A 126 10.10 -3.65 -8.52
C ALA A 126 9.06 -3.51 -9.65
N LYS A 127 8.31 -2.40 -9.69
CA LYS A 127 7.18 -2.18 -10.62
C LYS A 127 6.22 -3.39 -10.65
N SER A 128 5.88 -3.88 -9.46
CA SER A 128 5.14 -5.11 -9.24
C SER A 128 3.74 -4.82 -8.70
N PRO A 129 2.74 -4.60 -9.57
CA PRO A 129 1.37 -4.32 -9.15
C PRO A 129 0.81 -5.46 -8.31
N THR A 130 -0.06 -5.10 -7.36
CA THR A 130 -0.78 -6.04 -6.50
C THR A 130 -2.23 -5.64 -6.38
N PHE A 131 -3.10 -6.57 -6.05
CA PHE A 131 -4.51 -6.29 -5.77
C PHE A 131 -5.12 -7.38 -4.88
N HIS A 132 -6.26 -7.02 -4.30
CA HIS A 132 -7.18 -7.94 -3.64
C HIS A 132 -8.39 -8.11 -4.52
N GLY A 133 -8.95 -9.32 -4.58
CA GLY A 133 -10.09 -9.60 -5.45
C GLY A 133 -11.07 -10.57 -4.83
N SER A 134 -12.29 -10.56 -5.37
CA SER A 134 -13.37 -11.48 -5.02
C SER A 134 -13.31 -12.74 -5.88
N LEU A 135 -13.36 -13.89 -5.23
CA LEU A 135 -13.46 -15.21 -5.85
C LEU A 135 -14.83 -15.82 -5.61
N ALA A 136 -15.31 -16.58 -6.56
CA ALA A 136 -16.48 -17.43 -6.39
C ALA A 136 -16.23 -18.82 -6.96
N SER A 137 -16.98 -19.81 -6.45
CA SER A 137 -17.14 -21.08 -7.15
C SER A 137 -17.78 -20.82 -8.49
N LYS A 138 -17.22 -21.37 -9.57
CA LYS A 138 -17.75 -21.22 -10.92
C LYS A 138 -19.16 -21.76 -11.04
N ASP A 139 -19.40 -22.95 -10.50
CA ASP A 139 -20.71 -23.57 -10.52
C ASP A 139 -21.75 -22.74 -9.77
N TYR A 140 -21.39 -22.21 -8.59
CA TYR A 140 -22.28 -21.37 -7.81
C TYR A 140 -22.61 -20.07 -8.55
N ALA A 141 -21.62 -19.43 -9.15
CA ALA A 141 -21.82 -18.19 -9.89
C ALA A 141 -22.72 -18.39 -11.13
N GLN A 142 -22.62 -19.55 -11.79
CA GLN A 142 -23.49 -19.91 -12.93
C GLN A 142 -24.90 -20.24 -12.49
N GLN A 143 -25.09 -20.89 -11.34
CA GLN A 143 -26.40 -21.25 -10.82
C GLN A 143 -27.13 -20.09 -10.14
N HIS A 144 -26.39 -19.13 -9.59
CA HIS A 144 -26.90 -18.00 -8.81
C HIS A 144 -26.32 -16.65 -9.25
N PRO A 145 -26.43 -16.29 -10.54
CA PRO A 145 -25.86 -15.04 -11.05
C PRO A 145 -26.46 -13.80 -10.39
N GLU A 146 -27.71 -13.87 -9.93
CA GLU A 146 -28.40 -12.81 -9.20
C GLU A 146 -27.75 -12.53 -7.82
N VAL A 147 -27.26 -13.56 -7.12
CA VAL A 147 -26.56 -13.42 -5.85
C VAL A 147 -25.20 -12.77 -6.06
N ILE A 148 -24.46 -13.21 -7.08
CA ILE A 148 -23.17 -12.62 -7.45
C ILE A 148 -23.34 -11.14 -7.80
N LYS A 149 -24.36 -10.81 -8.59
CA LYS A 149 -24.67 -9.43 -8.96
C LYS A 149 -24.98 -8.57 -7.74
N ALA A 150 -25.84 -9.05 -6.83
CA ALA A 150 -26.18 -8.34 -5.60
C ALA A 150 -24.96 -8.10 -4.71
N TYR A 151 -24.08 -9.11 -4.56
CA TYR A 151 -22.82 -8.98 -3.83
C TYR A 151 -21.92 -7.90 -4.44
N LEU A 152 -21.74 -7.90 -5.76
CA LEU A 152 -20.92 -6.91 -6.45
C LEU A 152 -21.50 -5.49 -6.37
N GLN A 153 -22.84 -5.35 -6.46
CA GLN A 153 -23.51 -4.06 -6.25
C GLN A 153 -23.31 -3.55 -4.83
N ALA A 154 -23.40 -4.40 -3.81
CA ALA A 154 -23.09 -4.03 -2.42
C ALA A 154 -21.62 -3.62 -2.26
N THR A 155 -20.70 -4.27 -2.97
CA THR A 155 -19.28 -3.91 -2.97
C THR A 155 -19.04 -2.55 -3.64
N ILE A 156 -19.72 -2.25 -4.76
CA ILE A 156 -19.69 -0.94 -5.40
C ILE A 156 -20.15 0.15 -4.42
N GLU A 157 -21.26 -0.09 -3.73
CA GLU A 157 -21.80 0.85 -2.75
C GLU A 157 -20.85 1.04 -1.56
N ALA A 158 -20.25 -0.04 -1.03
CA ALA A 158 -19.27 0.05 0.04
C ALA A 158 -18.05 0.89 -0.36
N ASN A 159 -17.57 0.75 -1.61
CA ASN A 159 -16.48 1.58 -2.12
C ASN A 159 -16.86 3.06 -2.19
N ARG A 160 -18.07 3.37 -2.65
CA ARG A 160 -18.59 4.74 -2.67
C ARG A 160 -18.61 5.36 -1.26
N LEU A 161 -19.14 4.64 -0.29
CA LEU A 161 -19.23 5.09 1.09
C LEU A 161 -17.84 5.36 1.71
N ILE A 162 -16.86 4.50 1.47
CA ILE A 162 -15.49 4.69 1.95
C ILE A 162 -14.84 5.92 1.32
N GLN A 163 -15.08 6.18 0.03
CA GLN A 163 -14.55 7.36 -0.66
C GLN A 163 -15.20 8.67 -0.16
N GLU A 164 -16.49 8.66 0.14
CA GLU A 164 -17.21 9.83 0.61
C GLU A 164 -16.94 10.18 2.08
N GLN A 165 -16.69 9.16 2.92
CA GLN A 165 -16.51 9.32 4.36
C GLN A 165 -15.32 8.49 4.86
N PRO A 166 -14.09 8.78 4.37
CA PRO A 166 -12.93 7.91 4.59
C PRO A 166 -12.56 7.76 6.07
N GLU A 167 -12.67 8.81 6.88
CA GLU A 167 -12.39 8.73 8.31
C GLU A 167 -13.38 7.83 9.05
N LYS A 168 -14.68 8.04 8.81
CA LYS A 168 -15.75 7.26 9.45
C LYS A 168 -15.60 5.76 9.14
N TYR A 169 -15.36 5.43 7.87
CA TYR A 169 -15.23 4.01 7.48
C TYR A 169 -13.87 3.44 7.86
N SER A 170 -12.82 4.25 8.01
CA SER A 170 -11.58 3.79 8.63
C SER A 170 -11.77 3.39 10.10
N GLU A 171 -12.54 4.17 10.87
CA GLU A 171 -12.90 3.82 12.26
C GLU A 171 -13.77 2.54 12.32
N LEU A 172 -14.76 2.42 11.43
CA LEU A 172 -15.63 1.24 11.38
C LEU A 172 -14.83 -0.03 11.03
N ILE A 173 -13.92 0.05 10.06
CA ILE A 173 -13.05 -1.07 9.67
C ILE A 173 -12.12 -1.41 10.83
N ALA A 174 -11.56 -0.43 11.52
CA ALA A 174 -10.72 -0.64 12.69
C ALA A 174 -11.49 -1.39 13.80
N GLU A 175 -12.71 -1.00 14.09
CA GLU A 175 -13.58 -1.69 15.06
C GLU A 175 -13.79 -3.17 14.70
N LYS A 176 -13.98 -3.47 13.40
CA LYS A 176 -14.28 -4.84 12.93
C LYS A 176 -13.04 -5.72 12.76
N THR A 177 -11.87 -5.14 12.50
CA THR A 177 -10.67 -5.89 12.15
C THR A 177 -9.56 -5.83 13.19
N GLY A 178 -9.60 -4.86 14.10
CA GLY A 178 -8.53 -4.56 15.04
C GLY A 178 -7.32 -3.85 14.42
N ILE A 179 -7.37 -3.52 13.12
CA ILE A 179 -6.33 -2.70 12.44
C ILE A 179 -6.59 -1.24 12.80
N PRO A 180 -5.60 -0.48 13.30
CA PRO A 180 -5.80 0.93 13.63
C PRO A 180 -6.39 1.74 12.48
N ALA A 181 -7.32 2.64 12.78
CA ALA A 181 -7.99 3.47 11.79
C ALA A 181 -7.00 4.31 10.97
N GLU A 182 -5.90 4.72 11.58
CA GLU A 182 -4.80 5.45 10.95
C GLU A 182 -4.12 4.63 9.85
N VAL A 183 -3.97 3.32 10.06
CA VAL A 183 -3.43 2.40 9.05
C VAL A 183 -4.46 2.14 7.95
N VAL A 184 -5.74 1.97 8.29
CA VAL A 184 -6.82 1.85 7.29
C VAL A 184 -6.88 3.09 6.40
N TYR A 185 -6.82 4.29 6.99
CA TYR A 185 -6.81 5.56 6.25
C TYR A 185 -5.55 5.74 5.39
N LEU A 186 -4.39 5.27 5.85
CA LEU A 186 -3.15 5.24 5.06
C LEU A 186 -3.34 4.48 3.74
N PHE A 187 -4.07 3.36 3.79
CA PHE A 187 -4.34 2.54 2.61
C PHE A 187 -5.49 3.07 1.75
N HIS A 188 -6.60 3.41 2.36
CA HIS A 188 -7.88 3.60 1.67
C HIS A 188 -8.44 5.03 1.73
N GLY A 189 -7.81 5.92 2.48
CA GLY A 189 -8.15 7.35 2.47
C GLY A 189 -7.75 8.03 1.15
N PRO A 190 -8.07 9.33 1.00
CA PRO A 190 -7.65 10.09 -0.17
C PRO A 190 -6.14 10.00 -0.39
N LEU A 191 -5.70 9.83 -1.62
CA LEU A 191 -4.30 9.64 -2.02
C LEU A 191 -3.61 8.43 -1.34
N GLY A 192 -4.39 7.46 -0.89
CA GLY A 192 -3.90 6.30 -0.16
C GLY A 192 -3.00 5.36 -0.95
N LEU A 193 -2.37 4.42 -0.25
CA LEU A 193 -1.49 3.41 -0.84
C LEU A 193 -2.22 2.47 -1.80
N GLN A 194 -3.51 2.26 -1.62
CA GLN A 194 -4.34 1.42 -2.47
C GLN A 194 -5.53 2.20 -3.03
N THR A 195 -5.82 1.97 -4.29
CA THR A 195 -7.04 2.45 -4.93
C THR A 195 -8.12 1.37 -4.84
N ARG A 196 -9.31 1.75 -4.38
CA ARG A 196 -10.47 0.88 -4.40
C ARG A 196 -11.08 0.93 -5.81
N ASP A 197 -10.77 -0.07 -6.61
CA ASP A 197 -11.13 -0.16 -8.01
C ASP A 197 -11.61 -1.59 -8.32
N LEU A 198 -12.82 -1.67 -8.85
CA LEU A 198 -13.50 -2.93 -9.17
C LEU A 198 -13.32 -3.33 -10.63
N THR A 199 -12.54 -2.58 -11.41
CA THR A 199 -12.33 -2.87 -12.82
C THR A 199 -11.07 -3.69 -13.08
N TRP A 200 -11.12 -4.57 -14.06
CA TRP A 200 -9.99 -5.42 -14.46
C TRP A 200 -8.97 -4.65 -15.30
N LYS A 201 -8.27 -3.72 -14.67
CA LYS A 201 -7.16 -3.01 -15.32
C LYS A 201 -6.07 -3.97 -15.80
N PRO A 202 -5.33 -3.64 -16.86
CA PRO A 202 -4.22 -4.46 -17.36
C PRO A 202 -3.20 -4.82 -16.28
N GLU A 203 -2.94 -3.91 -15.35
CA GLU A 203 -2.01 -4.11 -14.24
C GLU A 203 -2.48 -5.20 -13.27
N TYR A 204 -3.77 -5.31 -13.01
CA TYR A 204 -4.33 -6.37 -12.16
C TYR A 204 -4.28 -7.74 -12.85
N ARG A 205 -4.49 -7.78 -14.17
CA ARG A 205 -4.27 -9.00 -14.97
C ARG A 205 -2.80 -9.39 -14.94
N LYS A 206 -1.88 -8.44 -15.10
CA LYS A 206 -0.44 -8.64 -14.94
C LYS A 206 -0.07 -9.14 -13.54
N ALA A 207 -0.63 -8.56 -12.47
CA ALA A 207 -0.42 -9.02 -11.10
C ALA A 207 -0.86 -10.48 -10.90
N THR A 208 -1.98 -10.87 -11.51
CA THR A 208 -2.44 -12.27 -11.50
C THR A 208 -1.45 -13.19 -12.19
N GLN A 209 -0.92 -12.81 -13.36
CA GLN A 209 0.11 -13.59 -14.07
C GLN A 209 1.39 -13.69 -13.26
N ILE A 210 1.85 -12.60 -12.65
CA ILE A 210 3.04 -12.60 -11.76
C ILE A 210 2.85 -13.58 -10.60
N ALA A 211 1.67 -13.64 -10.00
CA ALA A 211 1.38 -14.57 -8.92
C ALA A 211 1.39 -16.04 -9.41
N ILE A 212 0.85 -16.31 -10.58
CA ILE A 212 0.90 -17.64 -11.22
C ILE A 212 2.35 -18.06 -11.49
N ASP A 213 3.16 -17.17 -12.06
CA ASP A 213 4.57 -17.43 -12.37
C ASP A 213 5.38 -17.68 -11.08
N THR A 214 5.11 -16.93 -10.02
CA THR A 214 5.70 -17.15 -8.70
C THR A 214 5.39 -18.54 -8.17
N LEU A 215 4.14 -18.98 -8.25
CA LEU A 215 3.75 -20.34 -7.82
C LEU A 215 4.43 -21.43 -8.65
N LYS A 216 4.61 -21.19 -9.95
CA LYS A 216 5.33 -22.10 -10.82
C LYS A 216 6.80 -22.25 -10.41
N VAL A 217 7.49 -21.13 -10.17
CA VAL A 217 8.88 -21.14 -9.69
C VAL A 217 9.01 -21.87 -8.34
N LEU A 218 8.02 -21.73 -7.46
CA LEU A 218 7.99 -22.39 -6.16
C LEU A 218 7.53 -23.86 -6.21
N GLY A 219 7.26 -24.43 -7.39
CA GLY A 219 6.75 -25.79 -7.54
C GLY A 219 5.35 -26.02 -6.96
N LYS A 220 4.57 -24.94 -6.78
CA LYS A 220 3.20 -24.97 -6.25
C LYS A 220 2.12 -24.98 -7.34
N ASN A 221 2.52 -24.88 -8.59
CA ASN A 221 1.65 -24.88 -9.77
C ASN A 221 2.33 -25.69 -10.87
N ASP A 222 1.58 -26.60 -11.49
CA ASP A 222 2.01 -27.44 -12.59
C ASP A 222 2.07 -26.73 -13.97
N GLY A 223 1.85 -25.42 -14.00
CA GLY A 223 1.83 -24.61 -15.22
C GLY A 223 0.49 -24.61 -15.97
N THR A 224 -0.56 -25.23 -15.42
CA THR A 224 -1.90 -25.30 -16.06
C THR A 224 -2.83 -24.14 -15.71
N LEU A 225 -2.39 -23.21 -14.83
CA LEU A 225 -3.16 -22.02 -14.48
C LEU A 225 -3.06 -20.98 -15.60
N ASP A 226 -4.21 -20.49 -16.06
CA ASP A 226 -4.33 -19.52 -17.15
C ASP A 226 -5.18 -18.32 -16.66
N VAL A 227 -4.61 -17.13 -16.69
CA VAL A 227 -5.27 -15.88 -16.27
C VAL A 227 -6.61 -15.71 -16.96
N ASN A 228 -6.66 -15.96 -18.27
CA ASN A 228 -7.88 -15.72 -19.07
C ASN A 228 -9.01 -16.69 -18.75
N LYS A 229 -8.70 -17.84 -18.15
CA LYS A 229 -9.71 -18.82 -17.71
C LYS A 229 -10.25 -18.52 -16.30
N PHE A 230 -9.51 -17.75 -15.50
CA PHE A 230 -9.93 -17.41 -14.14
C PHE A 230 -10.74 -16.14 -14.07
N ILE A 231 -10.40 -15.15 -14.87
CA ILE A 231 -11.06 -13.84 -14.82
C ILE A 231 -12.31 -13.91 -15.66
N ASP A 232 -13.46 -13.73 -15.00
CA ASP A 232 -14.74 -13.52 -15.67
C ASP A 232 -15.26 -12.13 -15.29
N ASP A 233 -15.01 -11.16 -16.18
CA ASP A 233 -15.36 -9.76 -15.96
C ASP A 233 -16.80 -9.41 -16.33
N GLN A 234 -17.59 -10.38 -16.83
CA GLN A 234 -18.98 -10.13 -17.19
C GLN A 234 -19.82 -9.82 -15.94
N TYR A 235 -19.60 -10.52 -14.83
CA TYR A 235 -20.34 -10.29 -13.59
C TYR A 235 -20.19 -8.86 -13.06
N ILE A 236 -18.98 -8.33 -13.07
CA ILE A 236 -18.75 -6.95 -12.59
C ILE A 236 -19.27 -5.92 -13.57
N LYS A 237 -19.18 -6.16 -14.88
CA LYS A 237 -19.80 -5.30 -15.90
C LYS A 237 -21.31 -5.21 -15.72
N ASP A 238 -21.97 -6.34 -15.49
CA ASP A 238 -23.42 -6.39 -15.23
C ASP A 238 -23.80 -5.65 -13.95
N ALA A 239 -22.98 -5.78 -12.89
CA ALA A 239 -23.19 -5.04 -11.65
C ALA A 239 -23.02 -3.53 -11.83
N PHE A 240 -22.03 -3.07 -12.59
CA PHE A 240 -21.85 -1.66 -12.95
C PHE A 240 -23.08 -1.12 -13.71
N GLN A 241 -23.53 -1.83 -14.73
CA GLN A 241 -24.71 -1.45 -15.50
C GLN A 241 -25.94 -1.33 -14.60
N ALA A 242 -26.16 -2.32 -13.73
CA ALA A 242 -27.29 -2.33 -12.79
C ALA A 242 -27.21 -1.22 -11.73
N SER A 243 -26.01 -0.73 -11.44
CA SER A 243 -25.76 0.40 -10.52
C SER A 243 -25.77 1.77 -11.24
N GLY A 244 -26.05 1.80 -12.56
CA GLY A 244 -26.04 3.04 -13.34
C GLY A 244 -24.65 3.62 -13.58
N LEU A 245 -23.59 2.81 -13.46
CA LEU A 245 -22.20 3.22 -13.61
C LEU A 245 -21.61 2.76 -14.94
N ASN A 246 -20.60 3.50 -15.42
CA ASN A 246 -19.89 3.18 -16.65
C ASN A 246 -18.59 2.43 -16.36
N TYR A 247 -18.58 1.12 -16.61
CA TYR A 247 -17.40 0.27 -16.41
C TYR A 247 -16.18 0.72 -17.22
N SER A 248 -16.37 1.05 -18.50
CA SER A 248 -15.28 1.46 -19.40
C SER A 248 -14.65 2.79 -18.98
N GLN A 249 -15.46 3.71 -18.48
CA GLN A 249 -14.95 4.98 -17.95
C GLN A 249 -14.09 4.73 -16.71
N GLN A 250 -14.55 3.93 -15.76
CA GLN A 250 -13.76 3.61 -14.57
C GLN A 250 -12.53 2.77 -14.92
N LEU A 251 -12.61 1.86 -15.88
CA LEU A 251 -11.46 1.09 -16.36
C LEU A 251 -10.33 2.00 -16.89
N ALA A 252 -10.69 3.10 -17.55
CA ALA A 252 -9.74 4.08 -18.09
C ALA A 252 -9.26 5.10 -17.05
N ASP A 253 -9.88 5.17 -15.89
CA ASP A 253 -9.54 6.12 -14.84
C ASP A 253 -8.42 5.55 -13.95
N TYR A 254 -7.28 6.23 -13.94
CA TYR A 254 -6.12 5.90 -13.10
C TYR A 254 -5.92 6.88 -11.95
N THR A 255 -6.89 7.75 -11.68
CA THR A 255 -6.82 8.63 -10.53
C THR A 255 -6.94 7.81 -9.24
N LYS A 256 -6.12 8.14 -8.25
CA LYS A 256 -6.29 7.64 -6.88
C LYS A 256 -7.55 8.24 -6.28
N SER A 257 -8.01 7.67 -5.16
CA SER A 257 -9.12 8.28 -4.40
C SER A 257 -8.91 9.78 -4.28
N PRO A 258 -9.80 10.61 -4.85
CA PRO A 258 -9.55 12.04 -4.95
C PRO A 258 -9.53 12.69 -3.57
N LEU A 259 -8.66 13.67 -3.39
CA LEU A 259 -8.70 14.57 -2.25
C LEU A 259 -9.48 15.82 -2.67
N VAL A 260 -10.63 16.01 -2.06
CA VAL A 260 -11.42 17.25 -2.16
C VAL A 260 -11.36 17.95 -0.79
N ALA A 261 -10.44 18.89 -0.66
CA ALA A 261 -10.23 19.59 0.61
C ALA A 261 -9.67 21.00 0.36
N ASN A 262 -9.87 21.85 1.35
CA ASN A 262 -9.12 23.10 1.46
C ASN A 262 -7.89 22.87 2.33
N ASP A 263 -6.81 23.56 2.03
CA ASP A 263 -5.63 23.64 2.88
C ASP A 263 -6.01 24.22 4.24
N ALA A 264 -5.77 23.47 5.30
CA ALA A 264 -6.25 23.81 6.65
C ALA A 264 -5.56 25.07 7.23
N LEU A 265 -4.37 25.43 6.72
CA LEU A 265 -3.67 26.64 7.14
C LEU A 265 -4.15 27.89 6.40
N THR A 266 -4.38 27.79 5.08
CA THR A 266 -4.67 28.93 4.21
C THR A 266 -6.16 29.09 3.89
N GLY A 267 -6.95 28.03 4.04
CA GLY A 267 -8.36 27.97 3.64
C GLY A 267 -8.57 27.85 2.12
N GLN A 268 -7.51 27.84 1.31
CA GLN A 268 -7.61 27.73 -0.13
C GLN A 268 -7.80 26.30 -0.61
N PRO A 269 -8.54 26.06 -1.71
CA PRO A 269 -8.65 24.71 -2.29
C PRO A 269 -7.29 24.13 -2.65
N ILE A 270 -7.05 22.89 -2.25
CA ILE A 270 -5.86 22.13 -2.66
C ILE A 270 -5.99 21.76 -4.14
N LYS A 271 -5.01 22.13 -4.94
CA LYS A 271 -4.99 21.93 -6.41
C LYS A 271 -3.88 21.00 -6.86
N THR A 272 -2.81 20.89 -6.10
CA THR A 272 -1.67 20.01 -6.37
C THR A 272 -1.55 18.96 -5.28
N PHE A 273 -1.23 17.72 -5.64
CA PHE A 273 -1.32 16.59 -4.73
C PHE A 273 0.02 15.90 -4.44
N ASP A 274 1.06 16.23 -5.19
CA ASP A 274 2.40 15.63 -5.10
C ASP A 274 3.13 15.93 -3.78
N ARG A 275 2.69 16.97 -3.05
CA ARG A 275 3.29 17.40 -1.78
C ARG A 275 2.29 17.41 -0.61
N VAL A 276 1.09 16.88 -0.81
CA VAL A 276 0.05 16.90 0.22
C VAL A 276 0.57 16.25 1.50
N THR A 277 0.36 16.94 2.60
CA THR A 277 0.61 16.44 3.95
C THR A 277 -0.68 16.51 4.74
N GLN A 278 -0.96 15.49 5.53
CA GLN A 278 -2.21 15.38 6.27
C GLN A 278 -1.93 15.15 7.76
N ILE A 279 -2.75 15.74 8.63
CA ILE A 279 -2.63 15.61 10.09
C ILE A 279 -3.96 15.15 10.66
N TRP A 280 -3.98 14.00 11.31
CA TRP A 280 -5.15 13.56 12.07
C TRP A 280 -4.98 13.92 13.53
N VAL A 281 -5.74 14.91 13.98
CA VAL A 281 -5.70 15.42 15.35
C VAL A 281 -6.62 14.56 16.23
N THR A 282 -6.18 14.23 17.42
CA THR A 282 -7.00 13.47 18.39
C THR A 282 -8.28 14.25 18.73
N GLY A 283 -9.41 13.56 18.63
CA GLY A 283 -10.74 14.14 18.88
C GLY A 283 -11.34 14.93 17.71
N GLU A 284 -10.65 15.03 16.58
CA GLU A 284 -11.22 15.60 15.35
C GLU A 284 -11.77 14.49 14.44
N GLU A 285 -12.98 14.70 13.91
CA GLU A 285 -13.64 13.73 13.01
C GLU A 285 -12.99 13.69 11.63
N LYS A 286 -12.36 14.79 11.20
CA LYS A 286 -11.77 14.93 9.87
C LYS A 286 -10.27 15.08 9.96
N VAL A 287 -9.58 14.44 9.00
CA VAL A 287 -8.15 14.64 8.78
C VAL A 287 -7.94 16.00 8.15
N ARG A 288 -7.07 16.82 8.74
CA ARG A 288 -6.67 18.09 8.15
C ARG A 288 -5.72 17.83 6.97
N SER A 289 -5.94 18.51 5.86
CA SER A 289 -5.12 18.41 4.67
C SER A 289 -4.42 19.73 4.38
N TYR A 290 -3.20 19.64 3.90
CA TYR A 290 -2.36 20.78 3.54
C TYR A 290 -1.75 20.52 2.16
N GLU A 291 -1.71 21.54 1.32
CA GLU A 291 -1.14 21.41 -0.03
C GLU A 291 0.38 21.16 -0.02
N THR A 292 1.05 21.58 1.07
CA THR A 292 2.49 21.46 1.21
C THR A 292 2.92 21.01 2.61
N PRO A 293 4.09 20.35 2.75
CA PRO A 293 4.67 20.03 4.05
C PRO A 293 4.91 21.27 4.92
N GLU A 294 5.30 22.40 4.31
CA GLU A 294 5.56 23.66 5.02
C GLU A 294 4.30 24.16 5.74
N HIS A 295 3.14 24.13 5.08
CA HIS A 295 1.86 24.49 5.70
C HIS A 295 1.52 23.53 6.84
N ALA A 296 1.67 22.23 6.61
CA ALA A 296 1.38 21.20 7.60
C ALA A 296 2.27 21.34 8.86
N PHE A 297 3.58 21.52 8.68
CA PHE A 297 4.49 21.62 9.84
C PHE A 297 4.30 22.94 10.60
N SER A 298 3.95 24.02 9.93
CA SER A 298 3.56 25.28 10.58
C SER A 298 2.33 25.08 11.47
N ASP A 299 1.30 24.38 10.97
CA ASP A 299 0.08 24.13 11.75
C ASP A 299 0.28 23.07 12.83
N LEU A 300 1.09 22.03 12.57
CA LEU A 300 1.47 21.01 13.54
C LEU A 300 2.04 21.64 14.83
N LYS A 301 2.91 22.63 14.67
CA LYS A 301 3.45 23.39 15.79
C LYS A 301 2.37 24.11 16.60
N LYS A 302 1.41 24.75 15.92
CA LYS A 302 0.27 25.43 16.59
C LYS A 302 -0.63 24.42 17.32
N ILE A 303 -0.90 23.26 16.69
CA ILE A 303 -1.70 22.18 17.28
C ILE A 303 -1.05 21.74 18.59
N GLN A 304 0.26 21.47 18.58
CA GLN A 304 1.03 21.04 19.75
C GLN A 304 1.12 22.14 20.83
N ALA A 305 1.37 23.39 20.44
CA ALA A 305 1.43 24.52 21.37
C ALA A 305 0.10 24.76 22.09
N ASN A 306 -1.03 24.41 21.43
CA ASN A 306 -2.38 24.47 22.03
C ASN A 306 -2.73 23.23 22.86
N GLY A 307 -1.76 22.34 23.15
CA GLY A 307 -1.94 21.15 23.98
C GLY A 307 -2.75 20.03 23.32
N LYS A 308 -3.02 20.13 22.01
CA LYS A 308 -3.67 19.06 21.27
C LYS A 308 -2.66 17.96 20.90
N THR A 309 -3.11 16.71 20.95
CA THR A 309 -2.33 15.55 20.51
C THR A 309 -2.66 15.18 19.07
N VAL A 310 -1.71 14.59 18.39
CA VAL A 310 -1.84 14.16 17.01
C VAL A 310 -1.81 12.63 16.96
N ARG A 311 -2.77 12.03 16.29
CA ARG A 311 -2.85 10.58 16.09
C ARG A 311 -1.77 10.12 15.09
N VAL A 312 -1.69 10.81 13.96
CA VAL A 312 -0.77 10.49 12.87
C VAL A 312 -0.57 11.69 11.95
N VAL A 313 0.59 11.74 11.30
CA VAL A 313 0.87 12.64 10.18
C VAL A 313 1.22 11.79 8.95
N TYR A 314 0.68 12.15 7.79
CA TYR A 314 0.99 11.54 6.50
C TYR A 314 1.67 12.54 5.58
N SER A 315 2.60 12.05 4.77
CA SER A 315 3.22 12.79 3.66
C SER A 315 3.12 11.99 2.37
N GLN A 316 3.38 12.61 1.21
CA GLN A 316 3.43 11.93 -0.08
C GLN A 316 4.87 11.72 -0.51
N ASP A 317 5.20 10.50 -0.95
CA ASP A 317 6.51 10.20 -1.51
C ASP A 317 6.68 10.86 -2.87
N HIS A 318 7.70 11.69 -2.99
CA HIS A 318 8.00 12.41 -4.23
C HIS A 318 8.31 11.48 -5.40
N GLN A 319 8.89 10.30 -5.15
CA GLN A 319 9.34 9.39 -6.20
C GLN A 319 8.22 8.51 -6.74
N SER A 320 7.33 8.02 -5.89
CA SER A 320 6.30 7.03 -6.24
C SER A 320 4.88 7.53 -6.04
N ASP A 321 4.72 8.75 -5.51
CA ASP A 321 3.42 9.35 -5.22
C ASP A 321 2.54 8.46 -4.31
N ILE A 322 3.15 7.80 -3.33
CA ILE A 322 2.47 7.01 -2.31
C ILE A 322 2.36 7.78 -0.99
N LYS A 323 1.31 7.51 -0.24
CA LYS A 323 1.15 8.04 1.11
C LYS A 323 2.10 7.33 2.09
N LEU A 324 2.81 8.11 2.90
CA LEU A 324 3.77 7.65 3.89
C LEU A 324 3.33 8.02 5.30
N LEU A 325 3.77 7.24 6.29
CA LEU A 325 3.82 7.69 7.69
C LEU A 325 4.93 8.74 7.80
N ALA A 326 4.55 9.99 8.06
CA ALA A 326 5.45 11.14 8.01
C ALA A 326 6.64 11.03 8.97
N ASN A 327 6.44 10.42 10.14
CA ASN A 327 7.48 10.23 11.16
C ASN A 327 8.58 9.23 10.75
N LEU A 328 8.37 8.47 9.68
CA LEU A 328 9.32 7.50 9.13
C LEU A 328 9.82 7.88 7.75
N ALA A 329 9.30 8.97 7.16
CA ALA A 329 9.75 9.49 5.90
C ALA A 329 11.06 10.26 6.03
N TRP A 330 11.81 10.32 4.93
CA TRP A 330 12.93 11.21 4.73
C TRP A 330 12.44 12.49 4.06
N TYR A 331 13.05 13.59 4.36
CA TYR A 331 12.72 14.89 3.78
C TYR A 331 13.94 15.50 3.13
N ALA A 332 13.73 16.17 2.01
CA ALA A 332 14.78 16.93 1.37
C ALA A 332 14.28 18.34 1.05
N THR A 333 15.17 19.33 1.15
CA THR A 333 14.91 20.70 0.69
C THR A 333 15.63 20.96 -0.61
N ASP A 334 15.13 21.90 -1.40
CA ASP A 334 15.89 22.56 -2.47
C ASP A 334 16.63 23.81 -1.96
N LYS A 335 17.25 24.56 -2.87
CA LYS A 335 17.93 25.84 -2.56
C LYS A 335 16.97 26.91 -2.02
N ALA A 336 15.70 26.87 -2.42
CA ALA A 336 14.67 27.82 -2.01
C ALA A 336 14.00 27.42 -0.68
N GLY A 337 14.33 26.24 -0.14
CA GLY A 337 13.73 25.71 1.08
C GLY A 337 12.44 24.93 0.87
N GLN A 338 12.06 24.64 -0.40
CA GLN A 338 10.90 23.80 -0.68
C GLN A 338 11.15 22.37 -0.22
N ILE A 339 10.21 21.81 0.51
CA ILE A 339 10.31 20.48 1.12
C ILE A 339 9.66 19.42 0.23
N GLN A 340 10.32 18.28 0.06
CA GLN A 340 9.79 17.05 -0.51
C GLN A 340 9.97 15.90 0.48
N ALA A 341 9.01 14.96 0.51
CA ALA A 341 9.10 13.76 1.31
C ALA A 341 9.47 12.55 0.45
N PHE A 342 10.19 11.59 1.04
CA PHE A 342 10.69 10.39 0.37
C PHE A 342 10.55 9.17 1.26
N LEU A 343 10.17 8.04 0.65
CA LEU A 343 10.21 6.74 1.31
C LEU A 343 11.66 6.33 1.61
N LEU A 344 12.55 6.48 0.63
CA LEU A 344 13.94 6.03 0.69
C LEU A 344 14.91 7.19 0.92
N LYS A 345 15.89 6.94 1.79
CA LYS A 345 16.96 7.90 2.07
C LYS A 345 17.78 8.22 0.83
N ASP A 346 18.13 7.19 0.05
CA ASP A 346 18.92 7.34 -1.17
C ASP A 346 18.24 8.26 -2.19
N ASP A 347 16.92 8.18 -2.32
CA ASP A 347 16.14 9.04 -3.22
C ASP A 347 16.12 10.49 -2.71
N ALA A 348 15.98 10.69 -1.41
CA ALA A 348 16.08 12.01 -0.78
C ALA A 348 17.47 12.62 -0.99
N GLU A 349 18.55 11.86 -0.79
CA GLU A 349 19.94 12.30 -0.97
C GLU A 349 20.23 12.66 -2.43
N LYS A 350 19.78 11.83 -3.36
CA LYS A 350 19.93 12.08 -4.80
C LYS A 350 19.22 13.37 -5.23
N TRP A 351 17.96 13.53 -4.79
CA TRP A 351 17.17 14.72 -5.11
C TRP A 351 17.79 16.00 -4.50
N ALA A 352 18.15 15.96 -3.20
CA ALA A 352 18.78 17.08 -2.51
C ALA A 352 20.08 17.53 -3.21
N LYS A 353 20.91 16.56 -3.62
CA LYS A 353 22.14 16.84 -4.37
C LYS A 353 21.86 17.54 -5.70
N GLN A 354 20.83 17.10 -6.43
CA GLN A 354 20.43 17.69 -7.71
C GLN A 354 19.86 19.11 -7.52
N GLN A 355 19.10 19.33 -6.44
CA GLN A 355 18.44 20.61 -6.16
C GLN A 355 19.31 21.56 -5.30
N GLY A 356 20.47 21.12 -4.85
CA GLY A 356 21.39 21.91 -4.03
C GLY A 356 20.91 22.17 -2.62
N GLY A 357 20.14 21.25 -2.07
CA GLY A 357 19.58 21.29 -0.72
C GLY A 357 20.18 20.28 0.24
N LYS A 358 19.42 19.91 1.28
CA LYS A 358 19.85 19.02 2.37
C LYS A 358 18.78 17.99 2.68
N VAL A 359 19.19 16.89 3.35
CA VAL A 359 18.30 15.79 3.79
C VAL A 359 18.10 15.83 5.29
N TYR A 360 16.89 15.50 5.72
CA TYR A 360 16.43 15.56 7.09
C TYR A 360 15.56 14.35 7.44
N ASP A 361 15.54 13.93 8.69
CA ASP A 361 14.47 13.13 9.25
C ASP A 361 13.26 14.00 9.63
N PHE A 362 12.16 13.36 10.06
CA PHE A 362 10.93 14.06 10.41
C PHE A 362 11.11 15.08 11.56
N LYS A 363 11.96 14.78 12.54
CA LYS A 363 12.19 15.68 13.66
C LYS A 363 13.01 16.90 13.23
N ALA A 364 14.04 16.67 12.44
CA ALA A 364 14.94 17.72 11.97
C ALA A 364 14.25 18.68 10.99
N ILE A 365 13.40 18.16 10.07
CA ILE A 365 12.71 19.03 9.08
C ILE A 365 11.74 19.99 9.75
N GLN A 366 11.08 19.60 10.84
CA GLN A 366 10.20 20.49 11.60
C GLN A 366 10.94 21.67 12.24
N LEU A 367 12.24 21.53 12.52
CA LEU A 367 13.07 22.62 13.04
C LEU A 367 13.46 23.61 11.93
N VAL A 368 13.65 23.13 10.71
CA VAL A 368 13.99 23.99 9.54
C VAL A 368 12.83 24.90 9.16
N THR A 369 11.61 24.43 9.27
CA THR A 369 10.41 25.25 8.98
C THR A 369 10.09 26.31 10.06
N GLN A 370 10.97 26.43 11.07
CA GLN A 370 10.83 27.39 12.18
C GLN A 370 11.65 28.66 11.98
N SER A 371 12.58 28.70 11.01
CA SER A 371 13.42 29.84 10.64
C SER A 371 12.84 30.60 9.44
#